data_0e9e39f7a68e72919d5dc7aafe3a87ce
#
_entry.id   0e9e39f7a68e72919d5dc7aafe3a87ce
#
_cell.length_a   1.000
_cell.length_b   1.000
_cell.length_c   1.000
_cell.angle_alpha   90.00
_cell.angle_beta   90.00
_cell.angle_gamma   90.00
#
_symmetry.space_group_name_H-M   'P 1'
#
loop_
_entity.id
_entity.type
_entity.pdbx_description
1 polymer ?
#
loop_
_entity_poly.entity_id
_entity_poly.type
_entity_poly.pdbx_seq_one_letter_code
_entity_poly.pdbx_strand_id
1 'polypeptide(L)'
;MTRTLDADIDRMSLRQRALAQLTGSATVDFKRASMSTALGVLHQLASSPSTAGDALALLHELQVHQVELEMQEEELGNSRNELEAALARQTALLDNAPAGFITLDAGTVLCEINPAGAQLLGQAPEDLLGQPLAGLLTAPSADALVALLARANDGLVQEPCKLLMLPVEGVQRALLATAGKGTAPQYFQLVLMAAA
;
A
#
# COMPACT_ATOMS: atom_id res chain seq x y z
N MET A 1 7.71 6.06 -29.29
CA MET A 1 7.65 6.56 -27.91
C MET A 1 6.54 7.60 -27.67
N THR A 2 5.69 7.93 -28.63
CA THR A 2 4.63 8.95 -28.54
C THR A 2 3.23 8.44 -28.19
N ARG A 3 3.00 7.10 -28.22
CA ARG A 3 1.66 6.52 -28.05
C ARG A 3 1.24 6.28 -26.59
N THR A 4 2.19 6.28 -25.65
CA THR A 4 1.92 6.11 -24.21
C THR A 4 1.60 7.44 -23.50
N LEU A 5 2.14 8.55 -23.98
CA LEU A 5 1.87 9.89 -23.45
C LEU A 5 0.46 10.38 -23.76
N ASP A 6 -0.10 10.06 -24.94
CA ASP A 6 -1.46 10.44 -25.30
C ASP A 6 -2.51 9.69 -24.47
N ALA A 7 -2.26 8.42 -24.14
CA ALA A 7 -3.17 7.62 -23.31
C ALA A 7 -3.21 8.08 -21.83
N ASP A 8 -2.10 8.61 -21.31
CA ASP A 8 -2.03 9.15 -19.94
C ASP A 8 -2.68 10.54 -19.84
N ILE A 9 -2.54 11.35 -20.88
CA ILE A 9 -3.21 12.67 -20.97
C ILE A 9 -4.72 12.48 -21.07
N ASP A 10 -5.19 11.49 -21.81
CA ASP A 10 -6.62 11.19 -21.96
C ASP A 10 -7.23 10.61 -20.65
N ARG A 11 -6.48 9.79 -19.91
CA ARG A 11 -6.88 9.30 -18.58
C ARG A 11 -6.93 10.43 -17.53
N MET A 12 -5.98 11.36 -17.55
CA MET A 12 -6.01 12.54 -16.67
C MET A 12 -7.17 13.46 -17.00
N SER A 13 -7.49 13.64 -18.27
CA SER A 13 -8.65 14.47 -18.70
C SER A 13 -9.98 13.84 -18.32
N LEU A 14 -10.12 12.51 -18.41
CA LEU A 14 -11.32 11.78 -17.97
C LEU A 14 -11.47 11.83 -16.45
N ARG A 15 -10.36 11.69 -15.69
CA ARG A 15 -10.37 11.78 -14.24
C ARG A 15 -10.68 13.18 -13.74
N GLN A 16 -10.16 14.22 -14.40
CA GLN A 16 -10.51 15.63 -14.12
C GLN A 16 -11.94 15.95 -14.46
N ARG A 17 -12.49 15.44 -15.57
CA ARG A 17 -13.91 15.58 -15.91
C ARG A 17 -14.81 14.86 -14.92
N ALA A 18 -14.45 13.64 -14.49
CA ALA A 18 -15.18 12.90 -13.49
C ALA A 18 -15.15 13.61 -12.12
N LEU A 19 -14.00 14.15 -11.71
CA LEU A 19 -13.89 14.96 -10.50
C LEU A 19 -14.64 16.28 -10.61
N ALA A 20 -14.61 16.96 -11.74
CA ALA A 20 -15.39 18.19 -11.97
C ALA A 20 -16.90 17.92 -11.99
N GLN A 21 -17.34 16.75 -12.48
CA GLN A 21 -18.72 16.30 -12.38
C GLN A 21 -19.12 15.92 -10.95
N LEU A 22 -18.20 15.40 -10.14
CA LEU A 22 -18.45 15.02 -8.74
C LEU A 22 -18.36 16.21 -7.76
N THR A 23 -17.59 17.25 -8.07
CA THR A 23 -17.39 18.42 -7.18
C THR A 23 -18.14 19.68 -7.59
N GLY A 24 -18.70 19.72 -8.78
CA GLY A 24 -19.46 20.87 -9.28
C GLY A 24 -20.95 20.76 -8.97
N SER A 25 -21.58 21.89 -8.60
CA SER A 25 -23.04 22.03 -8.36
C SER A 25 -23.93 21.56 -9.52
N ALA A 26 -23.37 21.32 -10.70
CA ALA A 26 -24.02 20.73 -11.86
C ALA A 26 -24.51 19.29 -11.62
N THR A 27 -23.94 18.53 -10.67
CA THR A 27 -24.34 17.15 -10.39
C THR A 27 -25.65 17.05 -9.62
N VAL A 28 -25.96 18.04 -8.80
CA VAL A 28 -27.24 18.08 -8.07
C VAL A 28 -28.38 18.40 -9.01
N ASP A 29 -28.17 19.32 -9.97
CA ASP A 29 -29.17 19.69 -10.96
C ASP A 29 -29.36 18.59 -12.02
N PHE A 30 -28.27 17.89 -12.43
CA PHE A 30 -28.36 16.75 -13.34
C PHE A 30 -29.03 15.53 -12.68
N LYS A 31 -28.70 15.22 -11.41
CA LYS A 31 -29.39 14.19 -10.64
C LYS A 31 -30.87 14.52 -10.41
N ARG A 32 -31.18 15.79 -10.10
CA ARG A 32 -32.58 16.26 -9.99
C ARG A 32 -33.31 16.24 -11.32
N ALA A 33 -32.68 16.68 -12.40
CA ALA A 33 -33.27 16.64 -13.75
C ALA A 33 -33.46 15.18 -14.21
N SER A 34 -32.49 14.29 -13.96
CA SER A 34 -32.57 12.86 -14.27
C SER A 34 -33.66 12.16 -13.43
N MET A 35 -33.74 12.44 -12.13
CA MET A 35 -34.82 11.93 -11.27
C MET A 35 -36.20 12.47 -11.66
N SER A 36 -36.27 13.76 -11.99
CA SER A 36 -37.53 14.37 -12.45
C SER A 36 -38.02 13.76 -13.77
N THR A 37 -37.10 13.49 -14.70
CA THR A 37 -37.39 12.83 -15.98
C THR A 37 -37.82 11.38 -15.76
N ALA A 38 -37.10 10.62 -14.90
CA ALA A 38 -37.43 9.24 -14.56
C ALA A 38 -38.80 9.14 -13.86
N LEU A 39 -39.09 10.05 -12.92
CA LEU A 39 -40.38 10.14 -12.25
C LEU A 39 -41.50 10.52 -13.22
N GLY A 40 -41.20 11.40 -14.20
CA GLY A 40 -42.16 11.77 -15.26
C GLY A 40 -42.53 10.58 -16.16
N VAL A 41 -41.53 9.78 -16.55
CA VAL A 41 -41.74 8.54 -17.33
C VAL A 41 -42.50 7.50 -16.52
N LEU A 42 -42.14 7.30 -15.25
CA LEU A 42 -42.86 6.38 -14.35
C LEU A 42 -44.30 6.81 -14.12
N HIS A 43 -44.56 8.13 -13.97
CA HIS A 43 -45.93 8.66 -13.83
C HIS A 43 -46.75 8.44 -15.11
N GLN A 44 -46.15 8.61 -16.27
CA GLN A 44 -46.80 8.38 -17.55
C GLN A 44 -47.11 6.90 -17.77
N LEU A 45 -46.19 5.99 -17.41
CA LEU A 45 -46.41 4.55 -17.46
C LEU A 45 -47.47 4.09 -16.45
N ALA A 46 -47.49 4.65 -15.24
CA ALA A 46 -48.48 4.33 -14.21
C ALA A 46 -49.89 4.89 -14.52
N SER A 47 -49.98 5.91 -15.35
CA SER A 47 -51.27 6.55 -15.72
C SER A 47 -52.04 5.76 -16.77
N SER A 48 -51.43 4.77 -17.42
CA SER A 48 -52.11 3.90 -18.41
C SER A 48 -52.43 2.53 -17.77
N PRO A 49 -53.67 2.08 -17.80
CA PRO A 49 -54.08 0.80 -17.19
C PRO A 49 -53.33 -0.41 -17.77
N SER A 50 -52.84 -0.33 -19.00
CA SER A 50 -52.10 -1.40 -19.68
C SER A 50 -50.62 -1.50 -19.26
N THR A 51 -50.05 -0.43 -18.70
CA THR A 51 -48.60 -0.35 -18.34
C THR A 51 -48.36 -0.13 -16.83
N ALA A 52 -49.43 0.05 -16.05
CA ALA A 52 -49.34 0.27 -14.60
C ALA A 52 -48.66 -0.92 -13.87
N GLY A 53 -48.90 -2.15 -14.31
CA GLY A 53 -48.26 -3.35 -13.78
C GLY A 53 -46.74 -3.36 -14.03
N ASP A 54 -46.35 -3.01 -15.24
CA ASP A 54 -44.93 -2.94 -15.64
C ASP A 54 -44.17 -1.83 -14.89
N ALA A 55 -44.84 -0.68 -14.67
CA ALA A 55 -44.28 0.43 -13.90
C ALA A 55 -44.04 0.05 -12.44
N LEU A 56 -44.99 -0.70 -11.82
CA LEU A 56 -44.80 -1.23 -10.45
C LEU A 56 -43.67 -2.26 -10.36
N ALA A 57 -43.55 -3.15 -11.35
CA ALA A 57 -42.46 -4.11 -11.41
C ALA A 57 -41.09 -3.43 -11.52
N LEU A 58 -40.98 -2.41 -12.39
CA LEU A 58 -39.74 -1.62 -12.52
C LEU A 58 -39.41 -0.84 -11.24
N LEU A 59 -40.39 -0.30 -10.55
CA LEU A 59 -40.19 0.38 -9.27
C LEU A 59 -39.65 -0.60 -8.21
N HIS A 60 -40.23 -1.79 -8.16
CA HIS A 60 -39.76 -2.81 -7.23
C HIS A 60 -38.33 -3.26 -7.55
N GLU A 61 -38.01 -3.47 -8.81
CA GLU A 61 -36.66 -3.82 -9.25
C GLU A 61 -35.65 -2.71 -8.91
N LEU A 62 -35.99 -1.44 -9.13
CA LEU A 62 -35.16 -0.30 -8.74
C LEU A 62 -34.95 -0.24 -7.21
N GLN A 63 -35.98 -0.52 -6.41
CA GLN A 63 -35.86 -0.58 -4.95
C GLN A 63 -34.94 -1.71 -4.49
N VAL A 64 -35.05 -2.90 -5.11
CA VAL A 64 -34.14 -4.02 -4.83
C VAL A 64 -32.69 -3.64 -5.16
N HIS A 65 -32.44 -3.10 -6.35
CA HIS A 65 -31.11 -2.65 -6.73
C HIS A 65 -30.54 -1.55 -5.83
N GLN A 66 -31.40 -0.64 -5.36
CA GLN A 66 -30.94 0.39 -4.41
C GLN A 66 -30.47 -0.23 -3.09
N VAL A 67 -31.26 -1.18 -2.54
CA VAL A 67 -30.86 -1.90 -1.33
C VAL A 67 -29.59 -2.73 -1.55
N GLU A 68 -29.46 -3.38 -2.70
CA GLU A 68 -28.24 -4.12 -3.05
C GLU A 68 -27.01 -3.21 -3.09
N LEU A 69 -27.13 -2.01 -3.70
CA LEU A 69 -26.04 -1.04 -3.74
C LEU A 69 -25.69 -0.53 -2.34
N GLU A 70 -26.68 -0.22 -1.51
CA GLU A 70 -26.46 0.22 -0.12
C GLU A 70 -25.73 -0.88 0.69
N MET A 71 -26.11 -2.14 0.53
CA MET A 71 -25.44 -3.27 1.17
C MET A 71 -24.00 -3.45 0.66
N GLN A 72 -23.78 -3.30 -0.65
CA GLN A 72 -22.44 -3.38 -1.22
C GLN A 72 -21.53 -2.22 -0.75
N GLU A 73 -22.07 -1.01 -0.63
CA GLU A 73 -21.32 0.14 -0.09
C GLU A 73 -20.95 -0.08 1.37
N GLU A 74 -21.87 -0.64 2.18
CA GLU A 74 -21.60 -0.98 3.57
C GLU A 74 -20.55 -2.09 3.69
N GLU A 75 -20.62 -3.15 2.88
CA GLU A 75 -19.64 -4.24 2.86
C GLU A 75 -18.25 -3.76 2.44
N LEU A 76 -18.17 -2.90 1.40
CA LEU A 76 -16.92 -2.27 0.99
C LEU A 76 -16.34 -1.38 2.10
N GLY A 77 -17.19 -0.62 2.79
CA GLY A 77 -16.78 0.21 3.92
C GLY A 77 -16.21 -0.63 5.06
N ASN A 78 -16.88 -1.73 5.41
CA ASN A 78 -16.42 -2.65 6.46
C ASN A 78 -15.12 -3.34 6.08
N SER A 79 -15.00 -3.86 4.85
CA SER A 79 -13.79 -4.50 4.34
C SER A 79 -12.58 -3.54 4.35
N ARG A 80 -12.81 -2.28 3.96
CA ARG A 80 -11.76 -1.26 4.02
C ARG A 80 -11.31 -0.97 5.45
N ASN A 81 -12.24 -0.82 6.38
CA ASN A 81 -11.92 -0.59 7.80
C ASN A 81 -11.15 -1.77 8.41
N GLU A 82 -11.53 -3.00 8.06
CA GLU A 82 -10.81 -4.21 8.50
C GLU A 82 -9.38 -4.24 7.96
N LEU A 83 -9.19 -3.90 6.68
CA LEU A 83 -7.88 -3.84 6.06
C LEU A 83 -6.99 -2.75 6.70
N GLU A 84 -7.53 -1.56 6.91
CA GLU A 84 -6.83 -0.46 7.59
C GLU A 84 -6.43 -0.86 9.02
N ALA A 85 -7.32 -1.51 9.76
CA ALA A 85 -7.03 -2.01 11.11
C ALA A 85 -5.97 -3.13 11.10
N ALA A 86 -5.97 -4.00 10.10
CA ALA A 86 -4.96 -5.06 9.94
C ALA A 86 -3.58 -4.46 9.62
N LEU A 87 -3.52 -3.50 8.71
CA LEU A 87 -2.28 -2.77 8.38
C LEU A 87 -1.73 -2.02 9.58
N ALA A 88 -2.57 -1.31 10.33
CA ALA A 88 -2.15 -0.59 11.54
C ALA A 88 -1.59 -1.55 12.60
N ARG A 89 -2.21 -2.72 12.79
CA ARG A 89 -1.68 -3.74 13.71
C ARG A 89 -0.33 -4.27 13.24
N GLN A 90 -0.15 -4.55 11.95
CA GLN A 90 1.10 -5.04 11.40
C GLN A 90 2.22 -4.01 11.57
N THR A 91 1.95 -2.74 11.26
CA THR A 91 2.91 -1.65 11.46
C THR A 91 3.29 -1.50 12.93
N ALA A 92 2.30 -1.52 13.84
CA ALA A 92 2.57 -1.43 15.27
C ALA A 92 3.42 -2.61 15.81
N LEU A 93 3.25 -3.81 15.27
CA LEU A 93 4.08 -4.96 15.63
C LEU A 93 5.54 -4.78 15.20
N LEU A 94 5.78 -4.24 14.01
CA LEU A 94 7.13 -3.97 13.51
C LEU A 94 7.78 -2.80 14.24
N ASP A 95 7.03 -1.73 14.53
CA ASP A 95 7.53 -0.54 15.20
C ASP A 95 7.91 -0.80 16.66
N ASN A 96 7.16 -1.67 17.34
CA ASN A 96 7.43 -2.05 18.74
C ASN A 96 8.32 -3.28 18.88
N ALA A 97 8.81 -3.86 17.78
CA ALA A 97 9.69 -5.01 17.84
C ALA A 97 11.06 -4.64 18.43
N PRO A 98 11.66 -5.49 19.30
CA PRO A 98 12.99 -5.23 19.88
C PRO A 98 14.14 -5.47 18.89
N ALA A 99 13.82 -5.91 17.68
CA ALA A 99 14.78 -6.19 16.61
C ALA A 99 14.64 -5.15 15.48
N GLY A 100 15.73 -4.83 14.82
CA GLY A 100 15.73 -4.00 13.63
C GLY A 100 15.23 -4.80 12.42
N PHE A 101 14.08 -4.40 11.85
CA PHE A 101 13.58 -4.92 10.58
C PHE A 101 13.93 -3.95 9.46
N ILE A 102 14.59 -4.46 8.44
CA ILE A 102 15.09 -3.67 7.31
C ILE A 102 14.73 -4.39 6.01
N THR A 103 14.24 -3.65 5.04
CA THR A 103 14.10 -4.11 3.65
C THR A 103 15.21 -3.51 2.81
N LEU A 104 16.00 -4.35 2.14
CA LEU A 104 17.07 -3.97 1.23
C LEU A 104 16.71 -4.35 -0.21
N ASP A 105 17.19 -3.58 -1.16
CA ASP A 105 17.22 -3.99 -2.56
C ASP A 105 18.44 -4.86 -2.89
N ALA A 106 18.56 -5.31 -4.15
CA ALA A 106 19.68 -6.11 -4.62
C ALA A 106 21.05 -5.38 -4.57
N GLY A 107 21.05 -4.06 -4.52
CA GLY A 107 22.23 -3.20 -4.35
C GLY A 107 22.59 -2.91 -2.90
N THR A 108 21.94 -3.58 -1.94
CA THR A 108 22.06 -3.32 -0.48
C THR A 108 21.54 -1.96 -0.02
N VAL A 109 20.72 -1.28 -0.84
CA VAL A 109 20.13 0.02 -0.49
C VAL A 109 18.94 -0.18 0.45
N LEU A 110 18.86 0.62 1.51
CA LEU A 110 17.75 0.60 2.46
C LEU A 110 16.49 1.17 1.83
N CYS A 111 15.47 0.33 1.71
CA CYS A 111 14.14 0.71 1.22
C CYS A 111 13.18 1.00 2.36
N GLU A 112 13.24 0.19 3.43
CA GLU A 112 12.41 0.34 4.63
C GLU A 112 13.21 0.00 5.87
N ILE A 113 12.88 0.65 6.99
CA ILE A 113 13.51 0.41 8.29
C ILE A 113 12.52 0.73 9.40
N ASN A 114 12.44 -0.13 10.42
CA ASN A 114 11.66 0.17 11.61
C ASN A 114 12.46 1.03 12.61
N PRO A 115 11.80 1.64 13.62
CA PRO A 115 12.47 2.48 14.62
C PRO A 115 13.62 1.76 15.37
N ALA A 116 13.46 0.48 15.71
CA ALA A 116 14.51 -0.29 16.37
C ALA A 116 15.74 -0.49 15.49
N GLY A 117 15.56 -0.70 14.18
CA GLY A 117 16.65 -0.77 13.20
C GLY A 117 17.42 0.54 13.11
N ALA A 118 16.73 1.66 13.04
CA ALA A 118 17.34 2.98 13.01
C ALA A 118 18.16 3.27 14.28
N GLN A 119 17.62 2.91 15.45
CA GLN A 119 18.34 3.02 16.73
C GLN A 119 19.60 2.14 16.77
N LEU A 120 19.54 0.90 16.25
CA LEU A 120 20.70 0.00 16.17
C LEU A 120 21.78 0.57 15.25
N LEU A 121 21.39 1.17 14.12
CA LEU A 121 22.31 1.84 13.20
C LEU A 121 22.78 3.21 13.71
N GLY A 122 22.04 3.82 14.64
CA GLY A 122 22.43 5.08 15.29
C GLY A 122 22.22 6.33 14.44
N GLN A 123 21.29 6.28 13.48
CA GLN A 123 20.94 7.39 12.59
C GLN A 123 19.42 7.49 12.47
N ALA A 124 18.91 8.66 12.05
CA ALA A 124 17.49 8.83 11.81
C ALA A 124 17.03 8.04 10.56
N PRO A 125 15.79 7.51 10.53
CA PRO A 125 15.29 6.76 9.39
C PRO A 125 15.39 7.52 8.07
N GLU A 126 15.13 8.83 8.09
CA GLU A 126 15.19 9.70 6.90
C GLU A 126 16.58 9.78 6.28
N ASP A 127 17.63 9.70 7.11
CA ASP A 127 19.03 9.74 6.67
C ASP A 127 19.50 8.36 6.14
N LEU A 128 18.86 7.28 6.57
CA LEU A 128 19.20 5.91 6.21
C LEU A 128 18.54 5.46 4.91
N LEU A 129 17.30 5.89 4.67
CA LEU A 129 16.56 5.49 3.47
C LEU A 129 17.25 5.95 2.19
N GLY A 130 17.38 5.03 1.22
CA GLY A 130 18.08 5.27 -0.03
C GLY A 130 19.62 5.19 0.07
N GLN A 131 20.19 4.92 1.26
CA GLN A 131 21.61 4.71 1.45
C GLN A 131 21.98 3.21 1.38
N PRO A 132 23.15 2.85 0.85
CA PRO A 132 23.61 1.47 0.90
C PRO A 132 24.05 1.11 2.33
N LEU A 133 23.44 0.04 2.90
CA LEU A 133 23.80 -0.45 4.23
C LEU A 133 25.30 -0.82 4.32
N ALA A 134 25.88 -1.32 3.22
CA ALA A 134 27.29 -1.64 3.12
C ALA A 134 28.20 -0.42 3.44
N GLY A 135 27.74 0.79 3.17
CA GLY A 135 28.47 2.03 3.47
C GLY A 135 28.57 2.35 4.97
N LEU A 136 27.73 1.75 5.81
CA LEU A 136 27.76 1.90 7.27
C LEU A 136 28.60 0.82 7.96
N LEU A 137 29.06 -0.19 7.21
CA LEU A 137 29.78 -1.34 7.71
C LEU A 137 31.29 -1.25 7.43
N THR A 138 32.08 -1.99 8.19
CA THR A 138 33.47 -2.23 7.84
C THR A 138 33.57 -3.07 6.56
N ALA A 139 34.64 -2.92 5.77
CA ALA A 139 34.79 -3.65 4.51
C ALA A 139 34.56 -5.18 4.64
N PRO A 140 35.15 -5.88 5.64
CA PRO A 140 34.86 -7.32 5.81
C PRO A 140 33.40 -7.62 6.12
N SER A 141 32.69 -6.71 6.83
CA SER A 141 31.26 -6.88 7.15
C SER A 141 30.36 -6.55 5.98
N ALA A 142 30.76 -5.66 5.09
CA ALA A 142 30.07 -5.41 3.83
C ALA A 142 30.12 -6.64 2.92
N ASP A 143 31.28 -7.27 2.78
CA ASP A 143 31.44 -8.53 2.04
C ASP A 143 30.59 -9.67 2.68
N ALA A 144 30.57 -9.75 4.01
CA ALA A 144 29.76 -10.72 4.75
C ALA A 144 28.25 -10.49 4.54
N LEU A 145 27.80 -9.23 4.47
CA LEU A 145 26.42 -8.87 4.15
C LEU A 145 26.04 -9.36 2.74
N VAL A 146 26.88 -9.11 1.73
CA VAL A 146 26.63 -9.56 0.36
C VAL A 146 26.53 -11.09 0.30
N ALA A 147 27.44 -11.81 0.99
CA ALA A 147 27.41 -13.28 1.09
C ALA A 147 26.15 -13.78 1.81
N LEU A 148 25.68 -13.06 2.84
CA LEU A 148 24.43 -13.35 3.56
C LEU A 148 23.22 -13.24 2.64
N LEU A 149 23.13 -12.15 1.86
CA LEU A 149 22.03 -11.93 0.89
C LEU A 149 22.05 -12.95 -0.25
N ALA A 150 23.23 -13.34 -0.74
CA ALA A 150 23.36 -14.39 -1.76
C ALA A 150 22.79 -15.72 -1.25
N ARG A 151 23.16 -16.14 -0.02
CA ARG A 151 22.61 -17.34 0.62
C ARG A 151 21.10 -17.25 0.85
N ALA A 152 20.59 -16.06 1.22
CA ALA A 152 19.16 -15.82 1.34
C ALA A 152 18.43 -16.02 0.00
N ASN A 153 19.05 -15.57 -1.08
CA ASN A 153 18.51 -15.76 -2.42
C ASN A 153 18.42 -17.24 -2.81
N ASP A 154 19.37 -18.05 -2.38
CA ASP A 154 19.40 -19.49 -2.66
C ASP A 154 18.47 -20.31 -1.74
N GLY A 155 17.79 -19.65 -0.78
CA GLY A 155 16.85 -20.29 0.15
C GLY A 155 17.54 -21.18 1.20
N LEU A 156 18.82 -21.00 1.42
CA LEU A 156 19.58 -21.77 2.43
C LEU A 156 19.23 -21.29 3.85
N VAL A 157 19.15 -22.23 4.79
CA VAL A 157 19.01 -21.91 6.22
C VAL A 157 20.19 -21.06 6.65
N GLN A 158 19.91 -19.91 7.28
CA GLN A 158 20.94 -18.93 7.60
C GLN A 158 21.27 -18.92 9.07
N GLU A 159 22.55 -19.11 9.35
CA GLU A 159 23.10 -18.77 10.65
C GLU A 159 23.26 -17.24 10.77
N PRO A 160 23.01 -16.65 11.96
CA PRO A 160 23.23 -15.24 12.17
C PRO A 160 24.68 -14.84 11.83
N CYS A 161 24.82 -13.77 11.03
CA CYS A 161 26.12 -13.23 10.64
C CYS A 161 26.44 -12.02 11.53
N LYS A 162 27.65 -11.96 12.06
CA LYS A 162 28.11 -10.81 12.82
C LYS A 162 28.61 -9.73 11.88
N LEU A 163 28.00 -8.54 11.96
CA LEU A 163 28.36 -7.36 11.19
C LEU A 163 28.95 -6.29 12.12
N LEU A 164 30.08 -5.72 11.75
CA LEU A 164 30.73 -4.62 12.47
C LEU A 164 30.45 -3.32 11.73
N MET A 165 29.88 -2.37 12.44
CA MET A 165 29.67 -1.01 11.91
C MET A 165 31.00 -0.24 11.87
N LEU A 166 31.05 0.77 11.02
CA LEU A 166 32.09 1.79 11.08
C LEU A 166 32.05 2.47 12.46
N PRO A 167 33.20 2.76 13.07
CA PRO A 167 33.24 3.40 14.37
C PRO A 167 32.66 4.83 14.27
N VAL A 168 31.72 5.16 15.14
CA VAL A 168 31.19 6.49 15.33
C VAL A 168 31.71 6.99 16.67
N GLU A 169 32.36 8.16 16.69
CA GLU A 169 32.99 8.70 17.91
C GLU A 169 33.93 7.73 18.65
N GLY A 170 34.61 6.85 17.91
CA GLY A 170 35.51 5.84 18.47
C GLY A 170 34.83 4.61 19.04
N VAL A 171 33.50 4.52 19.04
CA VAL A 171 32.73 3.36 19.48
C VAL A 171 32.35 2.50 18.27
N GLN A 172 32.84 1.26 18.26
CA GLN A 172 32.48 0.26 17.26
C GLN A 172 31.31 -0.60 17.78
N ARG A 173 30.21 -0.63 17.01
CA ARG A 173 29.06 -1.47 17.32
C ARG A 173 29.08 -2.75 16.50
N ALA A 174 28.72 -3.86 17.14
CA ALA A 174 28.55 -5.14 16.49
C ALA A 174 27.05 -5.51 16.45
N LEU A 175 26.60 -5.99 15.31
CA LEU A 175 25.22 -6.42 15.09
C LEU A 175 25.22 -7.89 14.64
N LEU A 176 24.18 -8.61 15.01
CA LEU A 176 23.86 -9.91 14.44
C LEU A 176 22.78 -9.70 13.38
N ALA A 177 23.04 -10.22 12.19
CA ALA A 177 22.15 -10.10 11.06
C ALA A 177 21.70 -11.47 10.56
N THR A 178 20.40 -11.60 10.29
CA THR A 178 19.83 -12.70 9.50
C THR A 178 19.10 -12.11 8.32
N ALA A 179 19.12 -12.78 7.17
CA ALA A 179 18.43 -12.31 5.97
C ALA A 179 17.48 -13.36 5.42
N GLY A 180 16.39 -12.92 4.81
CA GLY A 180 15.42 -13.74 4.09
C GLY A 180 15.01 -13.06 2.78
N LYS A 181 14.32 -13.81 1.91
CA LYS A 181 13.70 -13.22 0.72
C LYS A 181 12.59 -12.27 1.13
N GLY A 182 12.53 -11.12 0.49
CA GLY A 182 11.42 -10.19 0.61
C GLY A 182 10.16 -10.65 -0.14
N THR A 183 9.12 -9.84 -0.07
CA THR A 183 7.85 -10.08 -0.76
C THR A 183 7.96 -10.04 -2.29
N ALA A 184 8.95 -9.33 -2.82
CA ALA A 184 9.29 -9.33 -4.25
C ALA A 184 10.74 -9.83 -4.44
N PRO A 185 11.04 -10.49 -5.57
CA PRO A 185 12.33 -11.18 -5.79
C PRO A 185 13.57 -10.26 -5.76
N GLN A 186 13.38 -8.96 -5.92
CA GLN A 186 14.43 -7.95 -5.86
C GLN A 186 14.71 -7.42 -4.46
N TYR A 187 13.91 -7.78 -3.46
CA TYR A 187 14.05 -7.31 -2.09
C TYR A 187 14.47 -8.41 -1.14
N PHE A 188 15.19 -8.02 -0.12
CA PHE A 188 15.63 -8.86 0.98
C PHE A 188 15.13 -8.28 2.30
N GLN A 189 14.65 -9.14 3.17
CA GLN A 189 14.36 -8.77 4.56
C GLN A 189 15.55 -9.12 5.44
N LEU A 190 16.03 -8.13 6.17
CA LEU A 190 17.12 -8.27 7.12
C LEU A 190 16.59 -8.02 8.53
N VAL A 191 16.93 -8.91 9.45
CA VAL A 191 16.68 -8.73 10.88
C VAL A 191 18.01 -8.47 11.57
N LEU A 192 18.08 -7.34 12.27
CA LEU A 192 19.25 -6.93 13.04
C LEU A 192 18.96 -7.02 14.54
N MET A 193 19.95 -7.49 15.27
CA MET A 193 19.96 -7.50 16.74
C MET A 193 21.30 -7.00 17.25
N ALA A 194 21.33 -6.40 18.45
CA ALA A 194 22.59 -6.08 19.09
C ALA A 194 23.39 -7.38 19.36
N ALA A 195 24.66 -7.40 18.99
CA ALA A 195 25.54 -8.49 19.40
C ALA A 195 25.94 -8.26 20.87
N ALA A 196 25.74 -9.27 21.68
CA ALA A 196 26.19 -9.26 23.09
C ALA A 196 27.72 -9.26 23.19
#